data_cd93ec548903730a1a6df8408c45e229
#
_entry.id   cd93ec548903730a1a6df8408c45e229
#
_cell.length_a   1.000
_cell.length_b   1.000
_cell.length_c   1.000
_cell.angle_alpha   90.00
_cell.angle_beta   90.00
_cell.angle_gamma   90.00
#
_symmetry.space_group_name_H-M   'P 1'
#
loop_
_entity.id
_entity.type
_entity.pdbx_description
1 polymer ?
#
loop_
_entity_poly.entity_id
_entity_poly.type
_entity_poly.pdbx_seq_one_letter_code
_entity_poly.pdbx_strand_id
1 'polypeptide(L)'
;MLKDTVYLGHTLYNANFEMLIEEPTGNGFFKYNVSLEPDIEITEITTETDSKHKLIRLNASTKAYGFLGDESNPEEYEEVYRLKLRFCINFEHCNNKASIETLVDENPWFFENYAFMASKEIASSIIKHNPVLANTYFPPHRTHD
;
A
#
# COMPACT_ATOMS: atom_id res chain seq x y z
N MET A 1 2.47 13.80 19.35
CA MET A 1 2.09 12.36 19.32
C MET A 1 2.67 11.63 18.11
N LEU A 2 2.57 12.15 16.90
CA LEU A 2 3.21 11.51 15.74
C LEU A 2 4.72 11.40 15.86
N LYS A 3 5.38 12.33 16.52
CA LYS A 3 6.83 12.28 16.79
C LYS A 3 7.27 11.06 17.60
N ASP A 4 6.33 10.46 18.34
CA ASP A 4 6.59 9.26 19.14
C ASP A 4 6.31 7.97 18.36
N THR A 5 5.94 8.08 17.10
CA THR A 5 5.57 6.97 16.22
C THR A 5 6.64 6.78 15.16
N VAL A 6 7.19 5.56 15.08
CA VAL A 6 8.25 5.19 14.13
C VAL A 6 7.74 4.08 13.23
N TYR A 7 7.92 4.26 11.92
CA TYR A 7 7.59 3.24 10.93
C TYR A 7 8.64 2.12 10.97
N LEU A 8 8.19 0.88 11.10
CA LEU A 8 9.06 -0.30 11.17
C LEU A 8 9.10 -1.12 9.88
N GLY A 9 8.31 -0.75 8.89
CA GLY A 9 8.24 -1.49 7.63
C GLY A 9 6.89 -2.13 7.40
N HIS A 10 6.84 -2.99 6.39
CA HIS A 10 5.62 -3.66 5.98
C HIS A 10 5.84 -5.17 5.86
N THR A 11 4.75 -5.91 5.89
CA THR A 11 4.73 -7.36 5.65
C THR A 11 3.69 -7.69 4.60
N LEU A 12 4.12 -8.37 3.55
CA LEU A 12 3.21 -8.83 2.50
C LEU A 12 2.59 -10.16 2.91
N TYR A 13 1.25 -10.22 2.93
CA TYR A 13 0.52 -11.44 3.24
C TYR A 13 0.13 -12.22 2.00
N ASN A 14 -0.30 -11.51 0.96
CA ASN A 14 -0.78 -12.15 -0.27
C ASN A 14 -0.59 -11.21 -1.45
N ALA A 15 -0.14 -11.77 -2.56
CA ALA A 15 -0.03 -11.08 -3.82
C ALA A 15 -0.62 -11.96 -4.92
N ASN A 16 -1.58 -11.41 -5.65
CA ASN A 16 -2.18 -12.08 -6.78
C ASN A 16 -2.00 -11.19 -8.01
N PHE A 17 -1.15 -11.64 -8.92
CA PHE A 17 -0.86 -10.95 -10.18
C PHE A 17 -1.29 -11.82 -11.34
N GLU A 18 -2.09 -11.24 -12.24
CA GLU A 18 -2.62 -11.94 -13.40
C GLU A 18 -2.41 -11.10 -14.67
N MET A 19 -1.74 -11.69 -15.66
CA MET A 19 -1.66 -11.10 -17.00
C MET A 19 -2.85 -11.58 -17.81
N LEU A 20 -3.60 -10.65 -18.37
CA LEU A 20 -4.77 -10.93 -19.20
C LEU A 20 -4.44 -10.93 -20.69
N ILE A 21 -3.31 -10.31 -21.06
CA ILE A 21 -2.78 -10.25 -22.42
C ILE A 21 -1.32 -10.65 -22.37
N GLU A 22 -0.89 -11.60 -23.21
CA GLU A 22 0.49 -12.09 -23.21
C GLU A 22 1.52 -11.06 -23.66
N GLU A 23 1.21 -10.30 -24.70
CA GLU A 23 2.12 -9.31 -25.29
C GLU A 23 1.41 -7.98 -25.55
N PRO A 24 1.20 -7.17 -24.51
CA PRO A 24 0.58 -5.85 -24.71
C PRO A 24 1.52 -4.95 -25.50
N THR A 25 0.97 -4.30 -26.54
CA THR A 25 1.68 -3.34 -27.37
C THR A 25 0.91 -2.03 -27.42
N GLY A 26 1.65 -0.92 -27.47
CA GLY A 26 1.06 0.41 -27.53
C GLY A 26 1.02 1.11 -26.19
N ASN A 27 0.38 2.27 -26.17
CA ASN A 27 0.26 3.10 -25.00
C ASN A 27 -0.94 2.68 -24.15
N GLY A 28 -0.84 2.89 -22.86
CA GLY A 28 -1.89 2.56 -21.93
C GLY A 28 -1.85 3.39 -20.66
N PHE A 29 -2.67 3.02 -19.74
CA PHE A 29 -2.75 3.66 -18.44
C PHE A 29 -3.02 2.60 -17.37
N PHE A 30 -2.93 2.99 -16.10
CA PHE A 30 -3.32 2.10 -15.00
C PHE A 30 -4.16 2.83 -13.97
N LYS A 31 -4.97 2.05 -13.25
CA LYS A 31 -5.75 2.51 -12.10
C LYS A 31 -5.22 1.83 -10.85
N TYR A 32 -5.09 2.59 -9.78
CA TYR A 32 -4.39 2.15 -8.58
C TYR A 32 -5.11 2.66 -7.35
N ASN A 33 -5.46 1.75 -6.45
CA ASN A 33 -6.18 2.08 -5.23
C ASN A 33 -5.56 1.34 -4.03
N VAL A 34 -5.30 2.08 -2.96
CA VAL A 34 -4.82 1.55 -1.68
C VAL A 34 -5.83 1.89 -0.59
N SER A 35 -6.23 0.90 0.18
CA SER A 35 -7.18 1.06 1.28
C SER A 35 -6.60 0.52 2.57
N LEU A 36 -6.74 1.28 3.67
CA LEU A 36 -6.49 0.78 5.01
C LEU A 36 -7.77 0.13 5.55
N GLU A 37 -7.61 -1.01 6.21
CA GLU A 37 -8.71 -1.63 6.93
C GLU A 37 -8.97 -0.86 8.24
N PRO A 38 -10.23 -0.79 8.73
CA PRO A 38 -10.55 -0.02 9.93
C PRO A 38 -10.01 -0.62 11.22
N ASP A 39 -9.71 -1.92 11.24
CA ASP A 39 -9.25 -2.60 12.44
C ASP A 39 -7.76 -2.35 12.68
N ILE A 40 -7.41 -1.99 13.89
CA ILE A 40 -6.05 -1.70 14.32
C ILE A 40 -5.61 -2.79 15.29
N GLU A 41 -4.49 -3.44 15.00
CA GLU A 41 -3.89 -4.42 15.89
C GLU A 41 -2.83 -3.74 16.75
N ILE A 42 -2.98 -3.82 18.06
CA ILE A 42 -2.07 -3.19 19.02
C ILE A 42 -1.49 -4.28 19.92
N THR A 43 -0.16 -4.33 20.02
CA THR A 43 0.55 -5.24 20.90
C THR A 43 1.46 -4.44 21.80
N GLU A 44 1.35 -4.63 23.12
CA GLU A 44 2.26 -4.01 24.07
C GLU A 44 3.54 -4.83 24.16
N ILE A 45 4.69 -4.14 24.12
CA ILE A 45 6.00 -4.73 24.32
C ILE A 45 6.73 -4.02 25.45
N THR A 46 7.55 -4.77 26.18
CA THR A 46 8.44 -4.22 27.20
C THR A 46 9.85 -4.26 26.67
N THR A 47 10.51 -3.11 26.66
CA THR A 47 11.90 -2.99 26.20
C THR A 47 12.87 -3.44 27.30
N GLU A 48 14.15 -3.59 26.96
CA GLU A 48 15.22 -3.95 27.90
C GLU A 48 15.36 -2.96 29.06
N THR A 49 14.90 -1.72 28.89
CA THR A 49 14.90 -0.66 29.90
C THR A 49 13.60 -0.57 30.70
N ASP A 50 12.76 -1.60 30.67
CA ASP A 50 11.42 -1.64 31.28
C ASP A 50 10.44 -0.57 30.78
N SER A 51 10.75 0.08 29.65
CA SER A 51 9.82 0.98 28.98
C SER A 51 8.78 0.18 28.20
N LYS A 52 7.52 0.56 28.35
CA LYS A 52 6.42 -0.06 27.60
C LYS A 52 6.20 0.69 26.31
N HIS A 53 6.32 -0.03 25.20
CA HIS A 53 6.02 0.48 23.87
C HIS A 53 4.83 -0.28 23.29
N LYS A 54 4.21 0.30 22.29
CA LYS A 54 3.11 -0.36 21.57
C LYS A 54 3.54 -0.60 20.13
N LEU A 55 3.33 -1.82 19.66
CA LEU A 55 3.43 -2.14 18.25
C LEU A 55 2.05 -1.96 17.63
N ILE A 56 1.99 -1.20 16.55
CA ILE A 56 0.76 -0.93 15.83
C ILE A 56 0.85 -1.61 14.47
N ARG A 57 -0.15 -2.40 14.13
CA ARG A 57 -0.26 -3.02 12.83
C ARG A 57 -1.55 -2.58 12.16
N LEU A 58 -1.42 -2.01 10.97
CA LEU A 58 -2.55 -1.62 10.15
C LEU A 58 -2.56 -2.48 8.90
N ASN A 59 -3.65 -3.19 8.70
CA ASN A 59 -3.84 -4.01 7.52
C ASN A 59 -4.31 -3.14 6.35
N ALA A 60 -3.84 -3.47 5.16
CA ALA A 60 -4.12 -2.71 3.96
C ALA A 60 -4.30 -3.63 2.77
N SER A 61 -4.96 -3.12 1.75
CA SER A 61 -5.12 -3.80 0.49
C SER A 61 -4.86 -2.85 -0.67
N THR A 62 -4.38 -3.42 -1.77
CA THR A 62 -4.16 -2.70 -3.01
C THR A 62 -4.84 -3.42 -4.15
N LYS A 63 -5.44 -2.64 -5.04
CA LYS A 63 -5.93 -3.11 -6.34
C LYS A 63 -5.32 -2.23 -7.42
N ALA A 64 -4.64 -2.86 -8.36
CA ALA A 64 -4.06 -2.17 -9.51
C ALA A 64 -4.51 -2.89 -10.79
N TYR A 65 -4.88 -2.10 -11.78
CA TYR A 65 -5.35 -2.59 -13.07
C TYR A 65 -4.62 -1.84 -14.16
N GLY A 66 -4.02 -2.57 -15.10
CA GLY A 66 -3.39 -1.98 -16.27
C GLY A 66 -4.29 -2.11 -17.49
N PHE A 67 -4.33 -1.08 -18.32
CA PHE A 67 -5.16 -1.01 -19.51
C PHE A 67 -4.35 -0.54 -20.71
N LEU A 68 -4.67 -1.04 -21.90
CA LEU A 68 -4.23 -0.50 -23.17
C LEU A 68 -5.34 0.37 -23.74
N GLY A 69 -4.94 1.50 -24.35
CA GLY A 69 -5.86 2.43 -24.97
C GLY A 69 -5.91 3.77 -24.27
N ASP A 70 -6.93 4.55 -24.58
CA ASP A 70 -7.12 5.89 -24.04
C ASP A 70 -8.15 5.85 -22.90
N GLU A 71 -7.76 6.36 -21.72
CA GLU A 71 -8.64 6.43 -20.56
C GLU A 71 -9.92 7.23 -20.81
N SER A 72 -9.88 8.22 -21.72
CA SER A 72 -11.04 9.02 -22.08
C SER A 72 -12.08 8.26 -22.92
N ASN A 73 -11.71 7.11 -23.50
CA ASN A 73 -12.58 6.28 -24.34
C ASN A 73 -12.80 4.90 -23.71
N PRO A 74 -13.72 4.74 -22.74
CA PRO A 74 -13.92 3.48 -22.02
C PRO A 74 -14.26 2.28 -22.92
N GLU A 75 -14.84 2.52 -24.09
CA GLU A 75 -15.21 1.46 -25.03
C GLU A 75 -14.02 0.93 -25.83
N GLU A 76 -12.90 1.66 -25.85
CA GLU A 76 -11.73 1.34 -26.67
C GLU A 76 -10.55 0.77 -25.86
N TYR A 77 -10.63 0.80 -24.52
CA TYR A 77 -9.52 0.27 -23.75
C TYR A 77 -9.72 -1.19 -23.37
N GLU A 78 -8.62 -1.90 -23.24
CA GLU A 78 -8.58 -3.32 -22.94
C GLU A 78 -7.75 -3.56 -21.69
N GLU A 79 -8.23 -4.38 -20.78
CA GLU A 79 -7.53 -4.70 -19.54
C GLU A 79 -6.36 -5.64 -19.79
N VAL A 80 -5.18 -5.28 -19.33
CA VAL A 80 -3.92 -6.00 -19.56
C VAL A 80 -3.53 -6.85 -18.37
N TYR A 81 -3.61 -6.30 -17.16
CA TYR A 81 -3.22 -7.01 -15.94
C TYR A 81 -4.07 -6.58 -14.75
N ARG A 82 -4.08 -7.47 -13.75
CA ARG A 82 -4.68 -7.22 -12.43
C ARG A 82 -3.67 -7.58 -11.36
N LEU A 83 -3.55 -6.72 -10.37
CA LEU A 83 -2.73 -6.97 -9.19
C LEU A 83 -3.56 -6.69 -7.94
N LYS A 84 -3.62 -7.67 -7.04
CA LYS A 84 -4.27 -7.53 -5.74
C LYS A 84 -3.26 -7.88 -4.66
N LEU A 85 -3.11 -6.98 -3.69
CA LEU A 85 -2.19 -7.16 -2.58
C LEU A 85 -2.94 -7.10 -1.25
N ARG A 86 -2.53 -7.94 -0.31
CA ARG A 86 -2.88 -7.80 1.10
C ARG A 86 -1.58 -7.72 1.87
N PHE A 87 -1.44 -6.69 2.68
CA PHE A 87 -0.22 -6.44 3.44
C PHE A 87 -0.56 -5.68 4.71
N CYS A 88 0.41 -5.52 5.59
CA CYS A 88 0.29 -4.64 6.74
C CYS A 88 1.46 -3.68 6.79
N ILE A 89 1.24 -2.57 7.46
CA ILE A 89 2.28 -1.61 7.84
C ILE A 89 2.43 -1.63 9.36
N ASN A 90 3.66 -1.56 9.82
CA ASN A 90 4.00 -1.72 11.23
C ASN A 90 4.64 -0.46 11.77
N PHE A 91 4.21 -0.05 12.96
CA PHE A 91 4.76 1.10 13.66
C PHE A 91 5.05 0.74 15.11
N GLU A 92 5.97 1.46 15.70
CA GLU A 92 6.20 1.45 17.14
C GLU A 92 5.85 2.82 17.71
N HIS A 93 5.10 2.82 18.80
CA HIS A 93 4.71 4.04 19.50
C HIS A 93 5.21 4.01 20.91
N CYS A 94 5.96 5.04 21.30
CA CYS A 94 6.68 5.10 22.58
C CYS A 94 5.92 5.80 23.70
N ASN A 95 4.83 6.49 23.40
CA ASN A 95 4.04 7.23 24.38
C ASN A 95 2.86 6.39 24.88
N ASN A 96 2.94 5.95 26.15
CA ASN A 96 1.92 5.09 26.75
C ASN A 96 0.60 5.80 27.10
N LYS A 97 0.59 7.12 27.06
CA LYS A 97 -0.59 7.92 27.43
C LYS A 97 -1.55 8.16 26.28
N ALA A 98 -1.11 7.92 25.05
CA ALA A 98 -1.90 8.19 23.87
C ALA A 98 -2.82 7.03 23.54
N SER A 99 -4.06 7.32 23.16
CA SER A 99 -4.95 6.35 22.53
C SER A 99 -4.52 6.18 21.08
N ILE A 100 -4.18 4.94 20.70
CA ILE A 100 -3.74 4.64 19.34
C ILE A 100 -4.88 4.85 18.34
N GLU A 101 -6.09 4.46 18.69
CA GLU A 101 -7.27 4.67 17.86
C GLU A 101 -7.47 6.14 17.55
N THR A 102 -7.34 7.00 18.54
CA THR A 102 -7.43 8.45 18.38
C THR A 102 -6.29 8.98 17.51
N LEU A 103 -5.07 8.50 17.72
CA LEU A 103 -3.90 8.90 16.94
C LEU A 103 -4.12 8.62 15.45
N VAL A 104 -4.61 7.43 15.11
CA VAL A 104 -4.86 7.03 13.73
C VAL A 104 -6.03 7.82 13.15
N ASP A 105 -7.12 7.98 13.90
CA ASP A 105 -8.31 8.71 13.44
C ASP A 105 -8.05 10.18 13.18
N GLU A 106 -7.18 10.82 13.96
CA GLU A 106 -6.84 12.23 13.81
C GLU A 106 -5.78 12.49 12.74
N ASN A 107 -5.03 11.46 12.34
CA ASN A 107 -3.93 11.62 11.40
C ASN A 107 -3.99 10.60 10.25
N PRO A 108 -5.13 10.47 9.57
CA PRO A 108 -5.28 9.46 8.51
C PRO A 108 -4.26 9.64 7.39
N TRP A 109 -3.93 10.86 7.03
CA TRP A 109 -2.97 11.19 5.98
C TRP A 109 -1.58 10.58 6.24
N PHE A 110 -1.14 10.55 7.49
CA PHE A 110 0.16 10.00 7.86
C PHE A 110 0.22 8.50 7.62
N PHE A 111 -0.78 7.77 8.09
CA PHE A 111 -0.83 6.32 7.96
C PHE A 111 -1.13 5.88 6.52
N GLU A 112 -2.00 6.60 5.84
CA GLU A 112 -2.30 6.36 4.42
C GLU A 112 -1.07 6.54 3.53
N ASN A 113 -0.23 7.54 3.81
CA ASN A 113 0.99 7.77 3.05
C ASN A 113 1.97 6.60 3.19
N TYR A 114 2.13 6.04 4.38
CA TYR A 114 2.98 4.86 4.56
C TYR A 114 2.39 3.63 3.88
N ALA A 115 1.09 3.45 3.94
CA ALA A 115 0.42 2.37 3.21
C ALA A 115 0.65 2.50 1.71
N PHE A 116 0.55 3.72 1.19
CA PHE A 116 0.77 4.01 -0.22
C PHE A 116 2.22 3.73 -0.64
N MET A 117 3.19 4.16 0.16
CA MET A 117 4.61 3.90 -0.09
C MET A 117 4.92 2.40 -0.08
N ALA A 118 4.41 1.67 0.90
CA ALA A 118 4.59 0.22 1.00
C ALA A 118 3.96 -0.49 -0.21
N SER A 119 2.75 -0.12 -0.57
CA SER A 119 2.05 -0.66 -1.72
C SER A 119 2.83 -0.44 -3.02
N LYS A 120 3.34 0.77 -3.22
CA LYS A 120 4.14 1.12 -4.40
C LYS A 120 5.40 0.25 -4.48
N GLU A 121 6.09 0.08 -3.37
CA GLU A 121 7.32 -0.74 -3.32
C GLU A 121 7.03 -2.20 -3.65
N ILE A 122 5.99 -2.77 -3.05
CA ILE A 122 5.58 -4.15 -3.30
C ILE A 122 5.14 -4.33 -4.76
N ALA A 123 4.26 -3.48 -5.24
CA ALA A 123 3.72 -3.56 -6.60
C ALA A 123 4.83 -3.40 -7.65
N SER A 124 5.72 -2.43 -7.46
CA SER A 124 6.85 -2.21 -8.37
C SER A 124 7.78 -3.43 -8.43
N SER A 125 8.04 -4.06 -7.29
CA SER A 125 8.87 -5.27 -7.23
C SER A 125 8.25 -6.43 -8.01
N ILE A 126 6.94 -6.62 -7.89
CA ILE A 126 6.23 -7.69 -8.61
C ILE A 126 6.21 -7.41 -10.12
N ILE A 127 5.87 -6.20 -10.53
CA ILE A 127 5.76 -5.84 -11.94
C ILE A 127 7.10 -5.83 -12.66
N LYS A 128 8.18 -5.45 -11.99
CA LYS A 128 9.53 -5.47 -12.56
C LYS A 128 10.00 -6.87 -12.98
N HIS A 129 9.45 -7.91 -12.39
CA HIS A 129 9.77 -9.29 -12.80
C HIS A 129 9.06 -9.71 -14.09
N ASN A 130 8.12 -8.92 -14.58
CA ASN A 130 7.50 -9.15 -15.88
C ASN A 130 8.21 -8.29 -16.92
N PRO A 131 8.91 -8.88 -17.92
CA PRO A 131 9.71 -8.12 -18.88
C PRO A 131 8.86 -7.15 -19.72
N VAL A 132 7.58 -7.44 -19.93
CA VAL A 132 6.68 -6.58 -20.71
C VAL A 132 6.31 -5.32 -19.93
N LEU A 133 6.20 -5.43 -18.61
CA LEU A 133 5.78 -4.35 -17.72
C LEU A 133 6.92 -3.68 -16.94
N ALA A 134 8.17 -4.05 -17.24
CA ALA A 134 9.34 -3.59 -16.49
C ALA A 134 9.49 -2.06 -16.43
N ASN A 135 8.97 -1.35 -17.44
CA ASN A 135 9.02 0.11 -17.53
C ASN A 135 7.78 0.81 -16.95
N THR A 136 6.85 0.05 -16.38
CA THR A 136 5.66 0.63 -15.75
C THR A 136 6.06 1.41 -14.50
N TYR A 137 5.56 2.64 -14.39
CA TYR A 137 5.89 3.53 -13.30
C TYR A 137 4.66 3.81 -12.43
N PHE A 138 4.80 3.62 -11.12
CA PHE A 138 3.78 3.98 -10.15
C PHE A 138 4.07 5.37 -9.58
N PRO A 139 3.08 6.28 -9.55
CA PRO A 139 3.32 7.61 -9.02
C PRO A 139 3.70 7.57 -7.54
N PRO A 140 4.56 8.50 -7.07
CA PRO A 140 4.99 8.53 -5.67
C PRO A 140 3.90 9.00 -4.71
N HIS A 141 2.83 9.57 -5.23
CA HIS A 141 1.73 10.10 -4.45
C HIS A 141 0.41 9.52 -4.92
N ARG A 142 -0.55 9.47 -3.99
CA ARG A 142 -1.92 9.08 -4.32
C ARG A 142 -2.48 10.05 -5.33
N THR A 143 -2.93 9.52 -6.47
CA THR A 143 -3.69 10.29 -7.43
C THR A 143 -5.16 10.26 -7.02
N HIS A 144 -5.78 11.43 -6.91
CA HIS A 144 -7.20 11.52 -6.70
C HIS A 144 -7.89 11.30 -8.04
N ASP A 145 -8.81 10.37 -8.04
CA ASP A 145 -9.66 10.14 -9.21
C ASP A 145 -10.69 11.25 -9.32
#